data_3a8bd17a20d44f79cc8d25a4b32e97ac
#
_entry.id   3a8bd17a20d44f79cc8d25a4b32e97ac
#
_cell.length_a   1.000
_cell.length_b   1.000
_cell.length_c   1.000
_cell.angle_alpha   90.00
_cell.angle_beta   90.00
_cell.angle_gamma   90.00
#
_symmetry.space_group_name_H-M   'P 1'
#
loop_
_entity.id
_entity.type
_entity.pdbx_description
1 polymer ?
#
loop_
_entity_poly.entity_id
_entity_poly.type
_entity_poly.pdbx_seq_one_letter_code
_entity_poly.pdbx_strand_id
1 'polypeptide(L)' 'MKKYKVRIFGLGINAKGLIPFPYEPTLDMIENAVAEYLNEGLMKIEADDFFAKDRYTIVYEEMPVEL' A
#
# COMPACT_ATOMS: atom_id res chain seq x y z
N MET A 1 15.81 -4.14 7.54
CA MET A 1 14.43 -3.75 7.27
C MET A 1 13.73 -4.74 6.40
N LYS A 2 12.48 -4.93 6.61
CA LYS A 2 11.67 -5.83 5.79
C LYS A 2 10.86 -5.01 4.82
N LYS A 3 10.67 -5.52 3.63
CA LYS A 3 9.83 -4.84 2.64
C LYS A 3 8.48 -5.51 2.59
N TYR A 4 7.45 -4.69 2.48
CA TYR A 4 6.09 -5.19 2.41
C TYR A 4 5.46 -4.72 1.10
N LYS A 5 4.75 -5.62 0.45
CA LYS A 5 3.97 -5.28 -0.71
C LYS A 5 2.63 -4.77 -0.19
N VAL A 6 2.35 -3.53 -0.44
CA VAL A 6 1.14 -2.87 0.07
C VAL A 6 0.27 -2.44 -1.10
N ARG A 7 -1.00 -2.70 -0.98
CA ARG A 7 -1.94 -2.33 -2.02
C ARG A 7 -3.13 -1.63 -1.38
N ILE A 8 -3.57 -0.55 -1.96
CA ILE A 8 -4.76 0.16 -1.52
C ILE A 8 -5.73 0.26 -2.68
N PHE A 9 -6.99 -0.03 -2.44
CA PHE A 9 -8.00 0.07 -3.49
C PHE A 9 -9.36 0.44 -2.89
N GLY A 10 -10.13 1.13 -3.66
CA GLY A 10 -11.41 1.70 -3.24
C GLY A 10 -11.39 3.21 -3.40
N LEU A 11 -12.51 3.87 -3.26
CA LEU A 11 -12.64 5.31 -3.39
C LEU A 11 -12.02 5.84 -4.70
N GLY A 12 -12.08 5.04 -5.76
CA GLY A 12 -11.51 5.45 -7.03
C GLY A 12 -10.00 5.31 -7.11
N ILE A 13 -9.37 4.68 -6.13
CA ILE A 13 -7.94 4.49 -6.12
C ILE A 13 -7.61 3.01 -6.27
N ASN A 14 -6.60 2.70 -7.01
CA ASN A 14 -6.06 1.36 -7.07
C ASN A 14 -4.55 1.54 -7.27
N ALA A 15 -3.81 1.36 -6.19
CA ALA A 15 -2.37 1.60 -6.22
C ALA A 15 -1.62 0.55 -5.42
N LYS A 16 -0.39 0.30 -5.77
CA LYS A 16 0.45 -0.64 -5.07
C LYS A 16 1.87 -0.13 -4.97
N GLY A 17 2.61 -0.60 -3.99
CA GLY A 17 4.00 -0.22 -3.84
C GLY A 17 4.71 -1.09 -2.83
N LEU A 18 6.02 -0.97 -2.79
CA LEU A 18 6.83 -1.68 -1.82
C LEU A 18 7.27 -0.68 -0.77
N ILE A 19 6.94 -0.96 0.47
CA ILE A 19 7.24 -0.05 1.56
C ILE A 19 8.08 -0.77 2.59
N PRO A 20 9.24 -0.24 2.95
CA PRO A 20 10.07 -0.86 3.98
C PRO A 20 9.61 -0.47 5.37
N PHE A 21 9.61 -1.43 6.27
CA PHE A 21 9.29 -1.17 7.68
C PHE A 21 10.36 -1.85 8.53
N PRO A 22 10.74 -1.27 9.66
CA PRO A 22 11.78 -1.85 10.51
C PRO A 22 11.33 -3.13 11.21
N TYR A 23 10.04 -3.32 11.35
CA TYR A 23 9.47 -4.51 11.96
C TYR A 23 8.07 -4.66 11.41
N GLU A 24 7.35 -5.67 11.85
CA GLU A 24 6.01 -5.88 11.34
C GLU A 24 5.14 -4.65 11.64
N PRO A 25 4.58 -4.01 10.65
CA PRO A 25 3.86 -2.75 10.85
C PRO A 25 2.48 -2.94 11.44
N THR A 26 2.04 -1.94 12.17
CA THR A 26 0.65 -1.89 12.60
C THR A 26 -0.17 -1.27 11.47
N LEU A 27 -1.46 -1.38 11.56
CA LEU A 27 -2.34 -0.80 10.55
C LEU A 27 -2.12 0.72 10.43
N ASP A 28 -1.94 1.39 11.57
CA ASP A 28 -1.71 2.83 11.55
C ASP A 28 -0.41 3.19 10.81
N MET A 29 0.63 2.40 11.01
CA MET A 29 1.90 2.61 10.31
C MET A 29 1.71 2.46 8.81
N ILE A 30 0.94 1.45 8.40
CA ILE A 30 0.70 1.21 6.98
C ILE A 30 -0.12 2.35 6.39
N GLU A 31 -1.16 2.79 7.08
CA GLU A 31 -2.00 3.87 6.57
C GLU A 31 -1.20 5.16 6.40
N ASN A 32 -0.38 5.49 7.38
CA ASN A 32 0.45 6.68 7.29
C ASN A 32 1.47 6.58 6.15
N ALA A 33 2.09 5.42 5.99
CA ALA A 33 3.06 5.22 4.93
C ALA A 33 2.41 5.28 3.56
N VAL A 34 1.22 4.70 3.41
CA VAL A 34 0.51 4.74 2.14
C VAL A 34 0.15 6.18 1.77
N ALA A 35 -0.33 6.95 2.76
CA ALA A 35 -0.69 8.34 2.49
C ALA A 35 0.54 9.13 2.03
N GLU A 36 1.68 8.91 2.69
CA GLU A 36 2.89 9.60 2.33
C GLU A 36 3.39 9.17 0.95
N TYR A 37 3.38 7.87 0.67
CA TYR A 37 3.83 7.36 -0.62
C TYR A 37 2.92 7.83 -1.75
N LEU A 38 1.63 7.90 -1.53
CA LEU A 38 0.72 8.41 -2.55
C LEU A 38 0.99 9.89 -2.80
N ASN A 39 1.23 10.65 -1.74
CA ASN A 39 1.48 12.06 -1.85
C ASN A 39 2.78 12.35 -2.61
N GLU A 40 3.77 11.48 -2.47
CA GLU A 40 5.05 11.66 -3.15
C GLU A 40 5.13 10.95 -4.50
N GLY A 41 4.07 10.31 -4.92
CA GLY A 41 4.05 9.63 -6.21
C GLY A 41 4.85 8.35 -6.23
N LEU A 42 5.05 7.72 -5.09
CA LEU A 42 5.85 6.50 -5.00
C LEU A 42 5.03 5.21 -5.11
N MET A 43 3.73 5.31 -5.11
CA MET A 43 2.87 4.15 -5.33
C MET A 43 2.54 4.08 -6.81
N LYS A 44 2.49 2.86 -7.35
CA LYS A 44 2.12 2.69 -8.73
C LYS A 44 0.61 2.67 -8.84
N ILE A 45 0.05 3.62 -9.53
CA ILE A 45 -1.40 3.68 -9.77
C ILE A 45 -1.73 2.72 -10.91
N GLU A 46 -2.68 1.83 -10.68
CA GLU A 46 -3.09 0.91 -11.70
C GLU A 46 -4.37 1.38 -12.33
N ALA A 47 -4.52 1.07 -13.56
CA ALA A 47 -5.75 1.41 -14.22
C ALA A 47 -6.84 0.62 -13.60
N ASP A 48 -8.03 1.17 -13.64
CA ASP A 48 -8.80 0.70 -12.82
C ASP A 48 -10.00 0.39 -13.08
N ASP A 49 -10.55 -0.20 -12.78
CA ASP A 49 -11.63 -0.55 -12.57
C ASP A 49 -12.09 -0.25 -11.37
N PHE A 50 -12.74 0.41 -11.03
CA PHE A 50 -13.00 0.63 -9.88
C PHE A 50 -14.10 0.70 -9.50
N PHE A 51 -14.42 0.88 -8.61
CA PHE A 51 -15.11 0.53 -7.66
C PHE A 51 -15.57 1.69 -7.03
N ALA A 52 -16.74 1.91 -7.00
CA ALA A 52 -17.35 2.92 -6.32
C ALA A 52 -17.60 2.41 -4.94
N LYS A 53 -16.65 2.37 -4.11
CA LYS A 53 -16.84 1.97 -2.73
C LYS A 53 -16.72 3.19 -1.84
N ASP A 54 -17.48 3.19 -0.74
CA ASP A 54 -17.44 4.30 0.18
C ASP A 54 -16.18 4.36 0.96
N ARG A 55 -15.37 3.36 0.96
CA ARG A 55 -14.12 3.33 1.71
C ARG A 55 -13.09 2.47 0.99
N TYR A 56 -11.85 2.64 1.35
CA TYR A 56 -10.79 1.88 0.74
C TYR A 56 -10.41 0.68 1.60
N THR A 57 -9.74 -0.26 0.99
CA THR A 57 -9.19 -1.45 1.65
C THR A 57 -7.69 -1.43 1.44
N ILE A 58 -6.94 -1.75 2.49
CA ILE A 58 -5.49 -1.89 2.39
C ILE A 58 -5.15 -3.35 2.64
N VAL A 59 -4.35 -3.91 1.76
CA VAL A 59 -3.86 -5.28 1.89
C VAL A 59 -2.36 -5.22 1.86
N TYR A 60 -1.69 -6.02 2.68
CA TYR A 60 -0.24 -6.02 2.69
C TYR A 60 0.29 -7.41 3.00
N GLU A 61 1.49 -7.68 2.52
CA GLU A 61 2.16 -8.92 2.84
C GLU A 61 3.66 -8.70 2.81
N GLU A 62 4.35 -9.43 3.65
CA GLU A 62 5.80 -9.33 3.73
C GLU A 62 6.42 -10.00 2.49
N MET A 63 7.37 -9.32 1.88
CA MET A 63 8.06 -9.89 0.73
C MET A 63 9.08 -10.90 1.21
N PRO A 64 9.21 -12.02 0.52
CA PRO A 64 10.21 -13.01 0.91
C PRO A 64 11.61 -12.44 0.74
N VAL A 65 12.50 -12.89 1.62
CA VAL A 65 13.89 -12.49 1.52
C VAL A 65 14.55 -13.38 0.48
N GLU A 66 15.20 -12.77 -0.48
CA GLU A 66 15.90 -13.54 -1.47
C GLU A 66 17.33 -13.71 -1.03
N LEU A 67 17.81 -14.92 -1.04
CA LEU A 67 19.19 -15.21 -0.63
C LEU A 67 20.08 -15.40 -1.81
#